data_9e326b445b918e8290307134ab423dca
#
_entry.id   9e326b445b918e8290307134ab423dca
#
_cell.length_a   1.000
_cell.length_b   1.000
_cell.length_c   1.000
_cell.angle_alpha   90.00
_cell.angle_beta   90.00
_cell.angle_gamma   90.00
#
_symmetry.space_group_name_H-M   'P 1'
#
loop_
_entity.id
_entity.type
_entity.pdbx_description
1 polymer ?
#
loop_
_entity_poly.entity_id
_entity_poly.type
_entity_poly.pdbx_seq_one_letter_code
_entity_poly.pdbx_strand_id
1 'polypeptide(L)'
;MATNQNPNVETFLKIYSQSLLSTGLTRGLDESTYIPTRLDTSLKEDVLKGKKKLVVLTGNAGDGKTAFIQLIEAQAKSEGGKFSSATDNGCAFKYNGLQFETLYDGSQDFDGKSNDQLLKEFFKPFEGSTEPNANIVKIIAINEGKLRDFLLGKKEYNWLGKEVHHYLEYNNYKLPDSLAFINLNNRAIVEIENENSIFDELLNIIVDADDKRGTWLACKPENCEYADKCYIKYNIESLRDDKKGLIVKQRLKEIILAIYLKKEKHITMRDIRSLISFILFNKYTCGQLQASIDAGGNLLDRFYYNNAFNRQEQDRMVNILQEVDVADMPLPKLENHLYFLNPKSELADELLEKGNLIASPDLSYLEEYFLNKPEGTSDRHEWKEECAEIFLASIKRKIFFEGNDKYLEEQFSVNHLSFMP
;
A
#
# COMPACT_ATOMS: atom_id res chain seq x y z
N MET A 1 20.85 10.68 28.11
CA MET A 1 19.49 11.18 27.90
C MET A 1 18.79 10.17 27.03
N ALA A 2 17.60 9.70 27.41
CA ALA A 2 16.86 8.77 26.55
C ALA A 2 16.45 9.54 25.30
N THR A 3 17.03 9.20 24.17
CA THR A 3 16.60 9.71 22.86
C THR A 3 15.15 9.29 22.67
N ASN A 4 14.24 10.26 22.60
CA ASN A 4 12.83 10.00 22.37
C ASN A 4 12.66 9.45 20.94
N GLN A 5 12.73 8.13 20.82
CA GLN A 5 12.45 7.43 19.57
C GLN A 5 10.95 7.21 19.44
N ASN A 6 10.39 7.43 18.27
CA ASN A 6 8.97 7.14 18.04
C ASN A 6 8.79 5.64 17.77
N PRO A 7 8.12 4.88 18.65
CA PRO A 7 7.93 3.44 18.48
C PRO A 7 7.04 3.08 17.29
N ASN A 8 6.22 4.02 16.81
CA ASN A 8 5.37 3.79 15.66
C ASN A 8 6.17 3.61 14.37
N VAL A 9 7.36 4.21 14.27
CA VAL A 9 8.26 4.01 13.12
C VAL A 9 8.60 2.54 12.95
N GLU A 10 8.98 1.85 14.04
CA GLU A 10 9.26 0.41 13.98
C GLU A 10 8.04 -0.43 13.61
N THR A 11 6.86 -0.02 14.08
CA THR A 11 5.60 -0.70 13.73
C THR A 11 5.34 -0.60 12.22
N PHE A 12 5.51 0.59 11.64
CA PHE A 12 5.32 0.78 10.21
C PHE A 12 6.43 0.14 9.35
N LEU A 13 7.67 0.08 9.84
CA LEU A 13 8.75 -0.66 9.18
C LEU A 13 8.46 -2.17 9.09
N LYS A 14 7.76 -2.75 10.08
CA LYS A 14 7.34 -4.16 10.03
C LYS A 14 6.37 -4.43 8.87
N ILE A 15 5.57 -3.46 8.47
CA ILE A 15 4.67 -3.57 7.31
C ILE A 15 5.46 -3.85 6.04
N TYR A 16 6.57 -3.14 5.85
CA TYR A 16 7.47 -3.35 4.72
C TYR A 16 8.14 -4.74 4.78
N SER A 17 8.68 -5.13 5.92
CA SER A 17 9.35 -6.43 6.06
C SER A 17 8.43 -7.63 5.87
N GLN A 18 7.17 -7.53 6.27
CA GLN A 18 6.17 -8.57 6.07
C GLN A 18 5.83 -8.81 4.59
N SER A 19 5.99 -7.80 3.73
CA SER A 19 5.77 -7.95 2.30
C SER A 19 6.82 -8.85 1.63
N LEU A 20 8.01 -8.90 2.18
CA LEU A 20 9.12 -9.74 1.69
C LEU A 20 8.94 -11.22 2.06
N LEU A 21 8.13 -11.50 3.08
CA LEU A 21 7.83 -12.87 3.50
C LEU A 21 6.68 -13.42 2.64
N SER A 22 7.00 -14.25 1.67
CA SER A 22 6.06 -14.84 0.68
C SER A 22 5.09 -15.87 1.25
N THR A 23 5.01 -16.06 2.55
CA THR A 23 4.11 -17.03 3.18
C THR A 23 2.70 -16.45 3.30
N GLY A 24 1.72 -17.06 2.62
CA GLY A 24 0.30 -16.69 2.67
C GLY A 24 -0.36 -16.83 4.05
N LEU A 25 0.36 -17.36 5.02
CA LEU A 25 -0.07 -17.59 6.40
C LEU A 25 0.54 -16.53 7.32
N THR A 26 0.02 -15.29 7.28
CA THR A 26 0.35 -14.28 8.27
C THR A 26 -0.42 -14.55 9.56
N ARG A 27 0.29 -14.83 10.63
CA ARG A 27 -0.29 -14.96 11.96
C ARG A 27 -0.62 -13.57 12.51
N GLY A 28 -1.90 -13.31 12.66
CA GLY A 28 -2.42 -12.12 13.32
C GLY A 28 -2.87 -11.02 12.35
N LEU A 29 -4.03 -10.47 12.64
CA LEU A 29 -4.57 -9.28 12.01
C LEU A 29 -3.76 -8.08 12.50
N ASP A 30 -3.14 -7.33 11.59
CA ASP A 30 -2.56 -6.04 11.91
C ASP A 30 -3.68 -4.99 11.94
N GLU A 31 -4.32 -4.86 13.10
CA GLU A 31 -5.42 -3.92 13.31
C GLU A 31 -4.97 -2.46 13.14
N SER A 32 -3.67 -2.17 13.30
CA SER A 32 -3.14 -0.80 13.23
C SER A 32 -3.25 -0.18 11.84
N THR A 33 -3.29 -1.01 10.80
CA THR A 33 -3.38 -0.60 9.40
C THR A 33 -4.48 -1.31 8.63
N TYR A 34 -5.44 -1.89 9.34
CA TYR A 34 -6.61 -2.50 8.72
C TYR A 34 -7.60 -1.43 8.25
N ILE A 35 -8.05 -1.53 7.02
CA ILE A 35 -9.04 -0.64 6.43
C ILE A 35 -10.36 -1.39 6.30
N PRO A 36 -11.42 -0.95 7.01
CA PRO A 36 -12.74 -1.51 6.85
C PRO A 36 -13.25 -1.31 5.41
N THR A 37 -13.81 -2.35 4.85
CA THR A 37 -14.39 -2.34 3.50
C THR A 37 -15.88 -2.67 3.55
N ARG A 38 -16.56 -2.65 2.41
CA ARG A 38 -17.96 -3.10 2.33
C ARG A 38 -18.15 -4.56 2.80
N LEU A 39 -17.10 -5.37 2.74
CA LEU A 39 -17.14 -6.73 3.29
C LEU A 39 -17.36 -6.71 4.80
N ASP A 40 -16.74 -5.76 5.47
CA ASP A 40 -16.80 -5.65 6.93
C ASP A 40 -18.13 -5.08 7.42
N THR A 41 -18.71 -4.16 6.66
CA THR A 41 -19.94 -3.48 7.05
C THR A 41 -21.21 -4.24 6.68
N SER A 42 -21.19 -5.09 5.65
CA SER A 42 -22.37 -5.81 5.19
C SER A 42 -22.23 -7.32 5.26
N LEU A 43 -21.21 -7.89 4.62
CA LEU A 43 -21.05 -9.34 4.52
C LEU A 43 -20.74 -9.99 5.88
N LYS A 44 -19.88 -9.37 6.69
CA LYS A 44 -19.49 -9.91 8.00
C LYS A 44 -20.68 -10.16 8.91
N GLU A 45 -21.61 -9.21 8.98
CA GLU A 45 -22.83 -9.41 9.78
C GLU A 45 -23.73 -10.53 9.26
N ASP A 46 -23.91 -10.64 7.94
CA ASP A 46 -24.71 -11.68 7.33
C ASP A 46 -24.09 -13.07 7.56
N VAL A 47 -22.76 -13.17 7.57
CA VAL A 47 -22.03 -14.38 7.89
C VAL A 47 -22.23 -14.77 9.35
N LEU A 48 -22.02 -13.84 10.29
CA LEU A 48 -22.18 -14.11 11.73
C LEU A 48 -23.63 -14.45 12.13
N LYS A 49 -24.60 -13.92 11.40
CA LYS A 49 -26.03 -14.26 11.56
C LYS A 49 -26.43 -15.58 10.87
N GLY A 50 -25.51 -16.25 10.16
CA GLY A 50 -25.74 -17.51 9.46
C GLY A 50 -26.60 -17.42 8.19
N LYS A 51 -26.80 -16.21 7.66
CA LYS A 51 -27.47 -16.04 6.36
C LYS A 51 -26.63 -16.60 5.21
N LYS A 52 -25.30 -16.58 5.35
CA LYS A 52 -24.37 -17.19 4.41
C LYS A 52 -23.88 -18.52 4.97
N LYS A 53 -24.13 -19.61 4.24
CA LYS A 53 -23.64 -20.96 4.58
C LYS A 53 -22.23 -21.21 4.05
N LEU A 54 -21.91 -20.59 2.92
CA LEU A 54 -20.59 -20.66 2.31
C LEU A 54 -20.14 -19.29 1.84
N VAL A 55 -18.96 -18.89 2.28
CA VAL A 55 -18.26 -17.71 1.80
C VAL A 55 -16.95 -18.15 1.15
N VAL A 56 -16.78 -17.84 -0.12
CA VAL A 56 -15.57 -18.10 -0.88
C VAL A 56 -14.90 -16.78 -1.23
N LEU A 57 -13.67 -16.61 -0.80
CA LEU A 57 -12.82 -15.46 -1.09
C LEU A 57 -11.77 -15.87 -2.11
N THR A 58 -11.81 -15.30 -3.30
CA THR A 58 -10.78 -15.48 -4.32
C THR A 58 -9.96 -14.22 -4.51
N GLY A 59 -8.84 -14.30 -5.19
CA GLY A 59 -7.93 -13.18 -5.43
C GLY A 59 -6.47 -13.58 -5.23
N ASN A 60 -5.57 -12.65 -5.50
CA ASN A 60 -4.13 -12.88 -5.40
C ASN A 60 -3.63 -12.92 -3.95
N ALA A 61 -2.43 -13.47 -3.76
CA ALA A 61 -1.77 -13.41 -2.46
C ALA A 61 -1.51 -11.94 -2.08
N GLY A 62 -1.95 -11.54 -0.87
CA GLY A 62 -1.83 -10.17 -0.41
C GLY A 62 -3.08 -9.29 -0.54
N ASP A 63 -4.18 -9.78 -1.11
CA ASP A 63 -5.43 -9.03 -1.27
C ASP A 63 -6.28 -8.91 0.01
N GLY A 64 -5.87 -9.55 1.11
CA GLY A 64 -6.56 -9.45 2.39
C GLY A 64 -7.61 -10.53 2.66
N LYS A 65 -7.63 -11.63 1.89
CA LYS A 65 -8.56 -12.77 2.11
C LYS A 65 -8.53 -13.29 3.55
N THR A 66 -7.34 -13.64 4.01
CA THR A 66 -7.11 -14.16 5.37
C THR A 66 -7.47 -13.12 6.45
N ALA A 67 -7.18 -11.84 6.21
CA ALA A 67 -7.51 -10.77 7.14
C ALA A 67 -9.02 -10.68 7.39
N PHE A 68 -9.84 -10.79 6.35
CA PHE A 68 -11.30 -10.79 6.51
C PHE A 68 -11.82 -12.01 7.30
N ILE A 69 -11.23 -13.20 7.07
CA ILE A 69 -11.59 -14.40 7.85
C ILE A 69 -11.25 -14.19 9.33
N GLN A 70 -10.05 -13.72 9.63
CA GLN A 70 -9.58 -13.46 10.99
C GLN A 70 -10.42 -12.41 11.73
N LEU A 71 -10.95 -11.42 11.02
CA LEU A 71 -11.89 -10.45 11.58
C LEU A 71 -13.19 -11.09 12.05
N ILE A 72 -13.76 -12.01 11.26
CA ILE A 72 -14.96 -12.75 11.65
C ILE A 72 -14.67 -13.59 12.89
N GLU A 73 -13.53 -14.26 12.92
CA GLU A 73 -13.10 -15.07 14.08
C GLU A 73 -12.88 -14.21 15.33
N ALA A 74 -12.20 -13.06 15.19
CA ALA A 74 -11.95 -12.13 16.28
C ALA A 74 -13.25 -11.58 16.87
N GLN A 75 -14.22 -11.20 16.04
CA GLN A 75 -15.52 -10.74 16.48
C GLN A 75 -16.29 -11.87 17.17
N ALA A 76 -16.37 -13.06 16.58
CA ALA A 76 -17.03 -14.20 17.21
C ALA A 76 -16.41 -14.52 18.57
N LYS A 77 -15.08 -14.45 18.70
CA LYS A 77 -14.35 -14.68 19.93
C LYS A 77 -14.69 -13.62 21.00
N SER A 78 -14.69 -12.34 20.63
CA SER A 78 -15.01 -11.24 21.54
C SER A 78 -16.46 -11.30 22.05
N GLU A 79 -17.36 -11.86 21.26
CA GLU A 79 -18.78 -12.03 21.58
C GLU A 79 -19.13 -13.41 22.20
N GLY A 80 -18.12 -14.14 22.66
CA GLY A 80 -18.31 -15.39 23.43
C GLY A 80 -18.37 -16.68 22.59
N GLY A 81 -17.90 -16.64 21.35
CA GLY A 81 -17.76 -17.83 20.51
C GLY A 81 -16.83 -18.89 21.12
N LYS A 82 -17.20 -20.15 21.02
CA LYS A 82 -16.45 -21.30 21.58
C LYS A 82 -15.63 -21.98 20.52
N PHE A 83 -14.31 -21.76 20.55
CA PHE A 83 -13.35 -22.35 19.62
C PHE A 83 -13.00 -23.77 20.04
N SER A 84 -13.14 -24.74 19.12
CA SER A 84 -12.87 -26.17 19.34
C SER A 84 -11.54 -26.64 18.73
N SER A 85 -11.10 -26.01 17.64
CA SER A 85 -9.80 -26.26 17.04
C SER A 85 -9.26 -24.98 16.41
N ALA A 86 -7.93 -24.82 16.42
CA ALA A 86 -7.22 -23.76 15.73
C ALA A 86 -5.93 -24.36 15.16
N THR A 87 -5.69 -24.11 13.87
CA THR A 87 -4.47 -24.49 13.16
C THR A 87 -3.86 -23.27 12.51
N ASP A 88 -2.69 -23.41 11.91
CA ASP A 88 -2.10 -22.33 11.13
C ASP A 88 -2.89 -22.02 9.85
N ASN A 89 -3.81 -22.90 9.42
CA ASN A 89 -4.62 -22.73 8.21
C ASN A 89 -6.13 -22.58 8.46
N GLY A 90 -6.56 -22.27 9.65
CA GLY A 90 -7.97 -22.01 9.96
C GLY A 90 -8.41 -22.54 11.32
N CYS A 91 -9.68 -22.38 11.62
CA CYS A 91 -10.24 -22.83 12.88
C CYS A 91 -11.68 -23.35 12.74
N ALA A 92 -12.17 -24.03 13.79
CA ALA A 92 -13.56 -24.37 13.95
C ALA A 92 -14.09 -23.83 15.28
N PHE A 93 -15.27 -23.22 15.26
CA PHE A 93 -15.90 -22.63 16.45
C PHE A 93 -17.42 -22.69 16.37
N LYS A 94 -18.07 -22.53 17.53
CA LYS A 94 -19.51 -22.38 17.64
C LYS A 94 -19.84 -20.97 18.09
N TYR A 95 -20.76 -20.33 17.38
CA TYR A 95 -21.24 -19.00 17.71
C TYR A 95 -22.73 -18.87 17.32
N ASN A 96 -23.56 -18.29 18.17
CA ASN A 96 -25.02 -18.13 17.98
C ASN A 96 -25.75 -19.41 17.53
N GLY A 97 -25.38 -20.58 18.07
CA GLY A 97 -25.99 -21.86 17.72
C GLY A 97 -25.56 -22.45 16.37
N LEU A 98 -24.70 -21.75 15.63
CA LEU A 98 -24.13 -22.17 14.35
C LEU A 98 -22.73 -22.76 14.55
N GLN A 99 -22.34 -23.68 13.68
CA GLN A 99 -21.00 -24.22 13.60
C GLN A 99 -20.24 -23.52 12.47
N PHE A 100 -19.14 -22.89 12.78
CA PHE A 100 -18.25 -22.23 11.84
C PHE A 100 -17.00 -23.07 11.59
N GLU A 101 -16.53 -23.06 10.36
CA GLU A 101 -15.24 -23.61 9.98
C GLU A 101 -14.60 -22.70 8.95
N THR A 102 -13.34 -22.35 9.17
CA THR A 102 -12.57 -21.46 8.32
C THR A 102 -11.37 -22.18 7.72
N LEU A 103 -10.96 -21.77 6.51
CA LEU A 103 -9.75 -22.24 5.83
C LEU A 103 -9.05 -21.04 5.19
N TYR A 104 -7.84 -20.70 5.67
CA TYR A 104 -7.11 -19.50 5.26
C TYR A 104 -6.47 -19.64 3.88
N ASP A 105 -6.09 -20.86 3.48
CA ASP A 105 -5.61 -21.17 2.16
C ASP A 105 -6.03 -22.58 1.74
N GLY A 106 -7.08 -22.65 0.91
CA GLY A 106 -7.56 -23.86 0.28
C GLY A 106 -6.80 -24.27 -0.98
N SER A 107 -5.70 -23.59 -1.32
CA SER A 107 -4.95 -23.82 -2.55
C SER A 107 -3.68 -24.66 -2.35
N GLN A 108 -3.28 -24.90 -1.11
CA GLN A 108 -2.04 -25.59 -0.76
C GLN A 108 -2.30 -26.85 0.07
N ASP A 109 -1.34 -27.78 0.02
CA ASP A 109 -1.30 -28.93 0.93
C ASP A 109 -1.00 -28.46 2.35
N PHE A 110 -1.60 -29.10 3.34
CA PHE A 110 -1.43 -28.70 4.74
C PHE A 110 -1.53 -29.93 5.68
N ASP A 111 -0.65 -29.99 6.68
CA ASP A 111 -0.65 -31.00 7.75
C ASP A 111 -0.70 -32.44 7.22
N GLY A 112 0.12 -32.74 6.20
CA GLY A 112 0.20 -34.06 5.59
C GLY A 112 -0.97 -34.45 4.70
N LYS A 113 -1.97 -33.56 4.51
CA LYS A 113 -3.09 -33.75 3.60
C LYS A 113 -2.83 -33.00 2.30
N SER A 114 -3.17 -33.64 1.19
CA SER A 114 -3.19 -32.96 -0.10
C SER A 114 -4.31 -31.92 -0.13
N ASN A 115 -4.15 -30.92 -0.99
CA ASN A 115 -5.16 -29.89 -1.23
C ASN A 115 -6.55 -30.51 -1.51
N ASP A 116 -6.62 -31.51 -2.37
CA ASP A 116 -7.88 -32.21 -2.71
C ASP A 116 -8.54 -32.89 -1.52
N GLN A 117 -7.76 -33.46 -0.60
CA GLN A 117 -8.27 -34.03 0.64
C GLN A 117 -8.84 -32.98 1.58
N LEU A 118 -8.13 -31.86 1.74
CA LEU A 118 -8.60 -30.71 2.55
C LEU A 118 -9.90 -30.13 2.00
N LEU A 119 -9.97 -29.92 0.69
CA LEU A 119 -11.18 -29.40 0.05
C LEU A 119 -12.34 -30.40 0.13
N LYS A 120 -12.08 -31.69 0.00
CA LYS A 120 -13.11 -32.74 0.14
C LYS A 120 -13.71 -32.72 1.57
N GLU A 121 -12.89 -32.65 2.60
CA GLU A 121 -13.35 -32.52 4.00
C GLU A 121 -14.10 -31.24 4.21
N PHE A 122 -13.58 -30.11 3.71
CA PHE A 122 -14.18 -28.79 3.88
C PHE A 122 -15.54 -28.69 3.19
N PHE A 123 -15.68 -29.14 1.94
CA PHE A 123 -16.92 -29.05 1.17
C PHE A 123 -17.90 -30.22 1.40
N LYS A 124 -17.56 -31.18 2.25
CA LYS A 124 -18.44 -32.33 2.54
C LYS A 124 -19.90 -31.96 2.85
N PRO A 125 -20.21 -30.88 3.62
CA PRO A 125 -21.61 -30.50 3.85
C PRO A 125 -22.38 -30.02 2.62
N PHE A 126 -21.68 -29.74 1.52
CA PHE A 126 -22.24 -29.27 0.24
C PHE A 126 -22.32 -30.37 -0.82
N GLU A 127 -22.12 -31.63 -0.43
CA GLU A 127 -22.35 -32.79 -1.31
C GLU A 127 -23.85 -32.90 -1.61
N GLY A 128 -24.18 -33.24 -2.86
CA GLY A 128 -25.55 -33.45 -3.30
C GLY A 128 -26.01 -32.55 -4.43
N SER A 129 -27.31 -32.63 -4.71
CA SER A 129 -27.97 -31.94 -5.83
C SER A 129 -28.84 -30.74 -5.40
N THR A 130 -28.88 -30.46 -4.10
CA THR A 130 -29.70 -29.38 -3.51
C THR A 130 -28.88 -28.59 -2.48
N GLU A 131 -29.35 -27.40 -2.16
CA GLU A 131 -28.77 -26.59 -1.09
C GLU A 131 -28.75 -27.34 0.24
N PRO A 132 -27.62 -27.33 1.00
CA PRO A 132 -27.53 -28.04 2.28
C PRO A 132 -28.45 -27.40 3.33
N ASN A 133 -29.17 -28.24 4.06
CA ASN A 133 -30.00 -27.82 5.21
C ASN A 133 -29.23 -28.03 6.52
N ALA A 134 -28.09 -27.39 6.68
CA ALA A 134 -27.23 -27.51 7.85
C ALA A 134 -27.04 -26.17 8.57
N ASN A 135 -26.97 -26.20 9.91
CA ASN A 135 -26.60 -25.05 10.76
C ASN A 135 -25.09 -24.85 10.78
N ILE A 136 -24.48 -24.76 9.58
CA ILE A 136 -23.04 -24.62 9.39
C ILE A 136 -22.74 -23.43 8.51
N VAL A 137 -21.64 -22.76 8.83
CA VAL A 137 -21.07 -21.67 8.03
C VAL A 137 -19.62 -22.02 7.72
N LYS A 138 -19.29 -22.10 6.44
CA LYS A 138 -17.95 -22.37 5.96
C LYS A 138 -17.39 -21.12 5.28
N ILE A 139 -16.15 -20.75 5.60
CA ILE A 139 -15.46 -19.60 5.02
C ILE A 139 -14.09 -20.06 4.52
N ILE A 140 -13.82 -19.85 3.25
CA ILE A 140 -12.58 -20.30 2.62
C ILE A 140 -11.94 -19.19 1.78
N ALA A 141 -10.62 -19.05 1.91
CA ALA A 141 -9.82 -18.35 0.92
C ALA A 141 -9.17 -19.38 -0.02
N ILE A 142 -9.35 -19.21 -1.31
CA ILE A 142 -8.88 -20.17 -2.32
C ILE A 142 -8.58 -19.47 -3.65
N ASN A 143 -7.64 -19.99 -4.41
CA ASN A 143 -7.44 -19.58 -5.80
C ASN A 143 -8.64 -20.00 -6.66
N GLU A 144 -9.11 -19.12 -7.54
CA GLU A 144 -10.28 -19.38 -8.39
C GLU A 144 -10.10 -20.59 -9.29
N GLY A 145 -8.91 -20.76 -9.91
CA GLY A 145 -8.60 -21.95 -10.72
C GLY A 145 -8.67 -23.23 -9.91
N LYS A 146 -8.14 -23.24 -8.69
CA LYS A 146 -8.21 -24.40 -7.79
C LYS A 146 -9.65 -24.76 -7.38
N LEU A 147 -10.46 -23.74 -7.07
CA LEU A 147 -11.88 -23.93 -6.77
C LEU A 147 -12.61 -24.57 -7.96
N ARG A 148 -12.38 -24.00 -9.14
CA ARG A 148 -12.94 -24.49 -10.40
C ARG A 148 -12.54 -25.95 -10.66
N ASP A 149 -11.25 -26.25 -10.62
CA ASP A 149 -10.72 -27.60 -10.87
C ASP A 149 -11.25 -28.61 -9.86
N PHE A 150 -11.46 -28.20 -8.61
CA PHE A 150 -11.98 -29.08 -7.58
C PHE A 150 -13.48 -29.38 -7.75
N LEU A 151 -14.31 -28.39 -8.06
CA LEU A 151 -15.78 -28.54 -8.08
C LEU A 151 -16.33 -28.97 -9.44
N LEU A 152 -15.74 -28.54 -10.56
CA LEU A 152 -16.26 -28.83 -11.87
C LEU A 152 -15.99 -30.28 -12.25
N GLY A 153 -17.04 -30.95 -12.72
CA GLY A 153 -17.00 -32.34 -13.14
C GLY A 153 -17.16 -33.38 -12.02
N LYS A 154 -17.20 -32.98 -10.76
CA LYS A 154 -17.46 -33.89 -9.62
C LYS A 154 -18.95 -34.01 -9.37
N LYS A 155 -19.52 -35.20 -9.61
CA LYS A 155 -20.95 -35.46 -9.43
C LYS A 155 -21.42 -35.32 -7.99
N GLU A 156 -20.52 -35.51 -7.02
CA GLU A 156 -20.82 -35.35 -5.60
C GLU A 156 -21.17 -33.89 -5.22
N TYR A 157 -20.67 -32.89 -5.92
CA TYR A 157 -20.97 -31.49 -5.68
C TYR A 157 -21.88 -30.86 -6.75
N ASN A 158 -22.87 -31.63 -7.24
CA ASN A 158 -23.66 -31.21 -8.40
C ASN A 158 -24.37 -29.87 -8.25
N TRP A 159 -24.92 -29.57 -7.06
CA TRP A 159 -25.52 -28.24 -6.77
C TRP A 159 -24.45 -27.14 -6.72
N LEU A 160 -23.47 -27.27 -5.85
CA LEU A 160 -22.44 -26.23 -5.66
C LEU A 160 -21.62 -26.01 -6.95
N GLY A 161 -21.27 -27.08 -7.66
CA GLY A 161 -20.55 -27.00 -8.93
C GLY A 161 -21.32 -26.23 -10.00
N LYS A 162 -22.66 -26.37 -10.08
CA LYS A 162 -23.50 -25.59 -10.99
C LYS A 162 -23.51 -24.12 -10.61
N GLU A 163 -23.68 -23.79 -9.32
CA GLU A 163 -23.68 -22.40 -8.83
C GLU A 163 -22.34 -21.71 -9.13
N VAL A 164 -21.22 -22.39 -8.86
CA VAL A 164 -19.88 -21.89 -9.18
C VAL A 164 -19.68 -21.71 -10.68
N HIS A 165 -20.10 -22.70 -11.47
CA HIS A 165 -20.01 -22.60 -12.93
C HIS A 165 -20.79 -21.40 -13.47
N HIS A 166 -22.05 -21.24 -13.06
CA HIS A 166 -22.87 -20.10 -13.49
C HIS A 166 -22.27 -18.77 -13.06
N TYR A 167 -21.73 -18.69 -11.84
CA TYR A 167 -21.09 -17.47 -11.35
C TYR A 167 -19.85 -17.09 -12.17
N LEU A 168 -19.05 -18.06 -12.59
CA LEU A 168 -17.83 -17.83 -13.37
C LEU A 168 -18.08 -17.56 -14.86
N GLU A 169 -19.15 -18.13 -15.44
CA GLU A 169 -19.42 -18.05 -16.88
C GLU A 169 -20.38 -16.91 -17.26
N TYR A 170 -21.30 -16.55 -16.36
CA TYR A 170 -22.33 -15.58 -16.67
C TYR A 170 -22.18 -14.30 -15.89
N ASN A 171 -21.90 -13.19 -16.59
CA ASN A 171 -21.95 -11.86 -16.00
C ASN A 171 -23.34 -11.59 -15.41
N ASN A 172 -23.38 -11.09 -14.18
CA ASN A 172 -24.61 -10.77 -13.42
C ASN A 172 -25.43 -12.01 -12.95
N TYR A 173 -24.84 -13.21 -12.88
CA TYR A 173 -25.52 -14.34 -12.26
C TYR A 173 -25.78 -14.04 -10.76
N LYS A 174 -27.05 -14.16 -10.35
CA LYS A 174 -27.43 -13.99 -8.96
C LYS A 174 -27.30 -15.31 -8.20
N LEU A 175 -26.29 -15.39 -7.35
CA LEU A 175 -26.09 -16.53 -6.45
C LEU A 175 -27.27 -16.70 -5.48
N PRO A 176 -27.55 -17.91 -5.02
CA PRO A 176 -28.43 -18.16 -3.86
C PRO A 176 -28.00 -17.32 -2.66
N ASP A 177 -28.97 -16.86 -1.87
CA ASP A 177 -28.70 -15.97 -0.72
C ASP A 177 -27.79 -16.63 0.33
N SER A 178 -27.72 -17.97 0.38
CA SER A 178 -26.83 -18.72 1.25
C SER A 178 -25.36 -18.74 0.83
N LEU A 179 -25.05 -18.32 -0.40
CA LEU A 179 -23.70 -18.30 -0.93
C LEU A 179 -23.18 -16.86 -1.04
N ALA A 180 -21.88 -16.70 -0.86
CA ALA A 180 -21.17 -15.47 -1.20
C ALA A 180 -19.83 -15.84 -1.85
N PHE A 181 -19.63 -15.40 -3.08
CA PHE A 181 -18.34 -15.49 -3.79
C PHE A 181 -17.81 -14.10 -4.02
N ILE A 182 -16.63 -13.85 -3.49
CA ILE A 182 -15.98 -12.53 -3.52
C ILE A 182 -14.63 -12.65 -4.20
N ASN A 183 -14.52 -12.05 -5.38
CA ASN A 183 -13.25 -11.94 -6.08
C ASN A 183 -12.59 -10.60 -5.74
N LEU A 184 -11.55 -10.62 -4.89
CA LEU A 184 -10.84 -9.43 -4.46
C LEU A 184 -9.97 -8.82 -5.56
N ASN A 185 -9.70 -9.54 -6.66
CA ASN A 185 -9.02 -8.96 -7.83
C ASN A 185 -9.85 -7.86 -8.50
N ASN A 186 -11.17 -7.89 -8.33
CA ASN A 186 -12.07 -6.88 -8.90
C ASN A 186 -12.20 -5.61 -8.05
N ARG A 187 -11.45 -5.53 -6.94
CA ARG A 187 -11.47 -4.38 -6.05
C ARG A 187 -10.47 -3.31 -6.52
N ALA A 188 -10.98 -2.09 -6.77
CA ALA A 188 -10.12 -0.94 -6.98
C ALA A 188 -9.50 -0.51 -5.64
N ILE A 189 -8.16 -0.54 -5.54
CA ILE A 189 -7.43 -0.09 -4.36
C ILE A 189 -7.09 1.40 -4.49
N VAL A 190 -6.78 1.84 -5.70
CA VAL A 190 -6.44 3.21 -6.04
C VAL A 190 -7.50 3.76 -7.00
N GLU A 191 -8.15 4.85 -6.62
CA GLU A 191 -9.16 5.53 -7.43
C GLU A 191 -8.84 7.02 -7.47
N ILE A 192 -8.70 7.61 -8.67
CA ILE A 192 -8.31 9.03 -8.83
C ILE A 192 -9.42 9.96 -8.37
N GLU A 193 -10.65 9.71 -8.81
CA GLU A 193 -11.80 10.58 -8.54
C GLU A 193 -12.40 10.39 -7.13
N ASN A 194 -11.96 9.39 -6.39
CA ASN A 194 -12.44 9.09 -5.06
C ASN A 194 -11.38 9.47 -4.02
N GLU A 195 -11.65 10.51 -3.24
CA GLU A 195 -10.78 10.97 -2.15
C GLU A 195 -10.78 10.03 -0.94
N ASN A 196 -11.65 9.04 -0.92
CA ASN A 196 -11.74 8.01 0.12
C ASN A 196 -11.48 6.61 -0.45
N SER A 197 -10.57 6.49 -1.42
CA SER A 197 -10.10 5.17 -1.88
C SER A 197 -9.40 4.42 -0.75
N ILE A 198 -9.26 3.12 -0.89
CA ILE A 198 -8.53 2.29 0.09
C ILE A 198 -7.10 2.83 0.28
N PHE A 199 -6.48 3.31 -0.79
CA PHE A 199 -5.17 3.95 -0.74
C PHE A 199 -5.17 5.21 0.14
N ASP A 200 -6.16 6.09 -0.02
CA ASP A 200 -6.28 7.32 0.76
C ASP A 200 -6.51 7.02 2.24
N GLU A 201 -7.39 6.07 2.55
CA GLU A 201 -7.65 5.64 3.93
C GLU A 201 -6.40 5.05 4.59
N LEU A 202 -5.63 4.23 3.85
CA LEU A 202 -4.37 3.68 4.36
C LEU A 202 -3.35 4.78 4.66
N LEU A 203 -3.17 5.73 3.74
CA LEU A 203 -2.31 6.88 3.99
C LEU A 203 -2.77 7.67 5.21
N ASN A 204 -4.06 7.99 5.30
CA ASN A 204 -4.62 8.74 6.43
C ASN A 204 -4.40 8.02 7.76
N ILE A 205 -4.52 6.69 7.78
CA ILE A 205 -4.20 5.87 8.96
C ILE A 205 -2.72 5.98 9.34
N ILE A 206 -1.81 5.84 8.39
CA ILE A 206 -0.36 5.87 8.66
C ILE A 206 0.09 7.25 9.11
N VAL A 207 -0.34 8.30 8.42
CA VAL A 207 0.05 9.67 8.77
C VAL A 207 -0.71 10.24 9.96
N ASP A 208 -1.73 9.53 10.47
CA ASP A 208 -2.62 10.02 11.55
C ASP A 208 -3.18 11.41 11.20
N ALA A 209 -3.86 11.49 10.06
CA ALA A 209 -4.25 12.76 9.44
C ALA A 209 -5.05 13.67 10.38
N ASP A 210 -5.90 13.09 11.22
CA ASP A 210 -6.74 13.81 12.18
C ASP A 210 -6.03 14.11 13.52
N ASP A 211 -4.77 13.69 13.69
CA ASP A 211 -3.97 13.77 14.94
C ASP A 211 -4.66 13.15 16.18
N LYS A 212 -5.64 12.26 15.94
CA LYS A 212 -6.48 11.69 17.02
C LYS A 212 -5.74 10.65 17.86
N ARG A 213 -4.77 9.96 17.25
CA ARG A 213 -4.02 8.89 17.92
C ARG A 213 -2.74 9.40 18.56
N GLY A 214 -2.32 10.62 18.22
CA GLY A 214 -1.06 11.18 18.69
C GLY A 214 0.17 10.41 18.22
N THR A 215 0.06 9.69 17.10
CA THR A 215 1.08 8.79 16.55
C THR A 215 2.43 9.49 16.36
N TRP A 216 2.40 10.77 15.98
CA TRP A 216 3.59 11.56 15.62
C TRP A 216 3.98 12.63 16.64
N LEU A 217 3.36 12.65 17.85
CA LEU A 217 3.71 13.60 18.91
C LEU A 217 5.18 13.55 19.32
N ALA A 218 5.78 12.36 19.32
CA ALA A 218 7.20 12.20 19.63
C ALA A 218 8.14 12.83 18.58
N CYS A 219 7.65 13.15 17.38
CA CYS A 219 8.42 13.73 16.29
C CYS A 219 8.36 15.28 16.27
N LYS A 220 7.65 15.90 17.20
CA LYS A 220 7.59 17.37 17.31
C LYS A 220 8.94 17.93 17.82
N PRO A 221 9.33 19.16 17.41
CA PRO A 221 10.61 19.76 17.82
C PRO A 221 10.82 19.81 19.34
N GLU A 222 9.76 20.03 20.11
CA GLU A 222 9.81 20.02 21.57
C GLU A 222 10.11 18.65 22.19
N ASN A 223 9.93 17.57 21.42
CA ASN A 223 10.12 16.19 21.87
C ASN A 223 11.29 15.47 21.19
N CYS A 224 11.81 15.98 20.08
CA CYS A 224 12.89 15.37 19.32
C CYS A 224 13.85 16.42 18.80
N GLU A 225 15.09 16.38 19.24
CA GLU A 225 16.17 17.31 18.82
C GLU A 225 16.56 17.18 17.34
N TYR A 226 16.23 16.05 16.70
CA TYR A 226 16.51 15.77 15.28
C TYR A 226 15.34 16.19 14.37
N ALA A 227 14.26 16.75 14.92
CA ALA A 227 13.02 17.01 14.18
C ALA A 227 13.23 17.86 12.92
N ASP A 228 14.13 18.85 12.97
CA ASP A 228 14.37 19.81 11.89
C ASP A 228 15.23 19.23 10.75
N LYS A 229 15.82 18.04 10.95
CA LYS A 229 16.59 17.31 9.93
C LYS A 229 15.99 15.96 9.58
N CYS A 230 14.83 15.63 10.16
CA CYS A 230 14.22 14.31 10.05
C CYS A 230 13.37 14.20 8.79
N TYR A 231 13.81 13.35 7.83
CA TYR A 231 13.03 13.08 6.62
C TYR A 231 11.69 12.38 6.94
N ILE A 232 11.63 11.53 7.97
CA ILE A 232 10.38 10.85 8.36
C ILE A 232 9.33 11.88 8.77
N LYS A 233 9.71 12.83 9.63
CA LYS A 233 8.82 13.94 10.02
C LYS A 233 8.35 14.71 8.78
N TYR A 234 9.28 15.11 7.92
CA TYR A 234 8.96 15.84 6.69
C TYR A 234 7.98 15.05 5.80
N ASN A 235 8.24 13.77 5.57
CA ASN A 235 7.39 12.91 4.75
C ASN A 235 5.96 12.83 5.31
N ILE A 236 5.82 12.68 6.63
CA ILE A 236 4.53 12.63 7.30
C ILE A 236 3.81 13.98 7.24
N GLU A 237 4.49 15.09 7.57
CA GLU A 237 3.90 16.42 7.58
C GLU A 237 3.49 16.88 6.17
N SER A 238 4.27 16.53 5.13
CA SER A 238 3.92 16.81 3.75
C SER A 238 2.60 16.18 3.31
N LEU A 239 2.29 14.97 3.80
CA LEU A 239 1.03 14.28 3.52
C LEU A 239 -0.13 14.71 4.43
N ARG A 240 0.17 15.33 5.58
CA ARG A 240 -0.83 15.88 6.51
C ARG A 240 -1.24 17.30 6.17
N ASP A 241 -0.43 18.03 5.40
CA ASP A 241 -0.76 19.40 4.99
C ASP A 241 -2.04 19.43 4.17
N ASP A 242 -2.94 20.35 4.50
CA ASP A 242 -4.28 20.43 3.90
C ASP A 242 -4.27 20.68 2.39
N LYS A 243 -3.26 21.37 1.86
CA LYS A 243 -3.14 21.71 0.43
C LYS A 243 -2.12 20.80 -0.27
N LYS A 244 -0.89 20.81 0.25
CA LYS A 244 0.22 20.03 -0.29
C LYS A 244 -0.07 18.54 -0.22
N GLY A 245 -0.62 18.05 0.90
CA GLY A 245 -0.92 16.64 1.08
C GLY A 245 -1.95 16.11 0.08
N LEU A 246 -2.93 16.91 -0.32
CA LEU A 246 -3.88 16.52 -1.37
C LEU A 246 -3.17 16.34 -2.72
N ILE A 247 -2.28 17.28 -3.09
CA ILE A 247 -1.52 17.19 -4.34
C ILE A 247 -0.62 15.96 -4.32
N VAL A 248 0.15 15.75 -3.24
CA VAL A 248 1.06 14.60 -3.13
C VAL A 248 0.31 13.27 -3.22
N LYS A 249 -0.82 13.13 -2.52
CA LYS A 249 -1.67 11.93 -2.59
C LYS A 249 -2.18 11.69 -4.01
N GLN A 250 -2.64 12.75 -4.67
CA GLN A 250 -3.12 12.67 -6.05
C GLN A 250 -2.02 12.20 -7.00
N ARG A 251 -0.82 12.79 -6.92
CA ARG A 251 0.32 12.40 -7.76
C ARG A 251 0.78 10.96 -7.52
N LEU A 252 0.77 10.49 -6.27
CA LEU A 252 1.04 9.09 -5.95
C LEU A 252 0.01 8.16 -6.60
N LYS A 253 -1.28 8.50 -6.54
CA LYS A 253 -2.34 7.72 -7.20
C LYS A 253 -2.17 7.67 -8.71
N GLU A 254 -1.85 8.80 -9.34
CA GLU A 254 -1.62 8.89 -10.79
C GLU A 254 -0.47 7.99 -11.24
N ILE A 255 0.67 8.01 -10.54
CA ILE A 255 1.82 7.17 -10.87
C ILE A 255 1.47 5.68 -10.69
N ILE A 256 0.81 5.31 -9.58
CA ILE A 256 0.41 3.93 -9.32
C ILE A 256 -0.57 3.43 -10.39
N LEU A 257 -1.52 4.26 -10.79
CA LEU A 257 -2.48 3.91 -11.84
C LEU A 257 -1.82 3.81 -13.21
N ALA A 258 -0.88 4.73 -13.53
CA ALA A 258 -0.11 4.68 -14.77
C ALA A 258 0.65 3.34 -14.91
N ILE A 259 1.24 2.87 -13.81
CA ILE A 259 1.91 1.57 -13.77
C ILE A 259 0.92 0.42 -13.97
N TYR A 260 -0.23 0.46 -13.27
CA TYR A 260 -1.26 -0.56 -13.40
C TYR A 260 -1.70 -0.71 -14.86
N LEU A 261 -1.99 0.42 -15.52
CA LEU A 261 -2.45 0.42 -16.91
C LEU A 261 -1.33 0.00 -17.89
N LYS A 262 -0.09 0.49 -17.69
CA LYS A 262 1.04 0.21 -18.60
C LYS A 262 1.50 -1.25 -18.53
N LYS A 263 1.44 -1.86 -17.36
CA LYS A 263 2.01 -3.20 -17.12
C LYS A 263 0.95 -4.30 -17.04
N GLU A 264 -0.34 -3.96 -17.05
CA GLU A 264 -1.43 -4.92 -16.81
C GLU A 264 -1.19 -5.80 -15.57
N LYS A 265 -0.45 -5.27 -14.58
CA LYS A 265 -0.09 -5.99 -13.36
C LYS A 265 -1.08 -5.68 -12.27
N HIS A 266 -1.71 -6.71 -11.74
CA HIS A 266 -2.54 -6.56 -10.54
C HIS A 266 -1.68 -6.06 -9.36
N ILE A 267 -2.14 -4.99 -8.73
CA ILE A 267 -1.54 -4.38 -7.54
C ILE A 267 -2.35 -4.83 -6.33
N THR A 268 -1.70 -5.50 -5.39
CA THR A 268 -2.35 -6.03 -4.18
C THR A 268 -2.28 -5.02 -3.03
N MET A 269 -3.10 -5.23 -2.00
CA MET A 269 -3.00 -4.47 -0.75
C MET A 269 -1.62 -4.58 -0.09
N ARG A 270 -0.98 -5.74 -0.21
CA ARG A 270 0.40 -5.95 0.28
C ARG A 270 1.38 -5.05 -0.45
N ASP A 271 1.28 -4.97 -1.78
CA ASP A 271 2.14 -4.10 -2.60
C ASP A 271 1.99 -2.64 -2.19
N ILE A 272 0.76 -2.15 -2.02
CA ILE A 272 0.49 -0.76 -1.62
C ILE A 272 0.99 -0.47 -0.20
N ARG A 273 0.73 -1.37 0.76
CA ARG A 273 1.22 -1.22 2.13
C ARG A 273 2.75 -1.16 2.19
N SER A 274 3.41 -2.05 1.46
CA SER A 274 4.87 -2.08 1.34
C SER A 274 5.40 -0.79 0.73
N LEU A 275 4.81 -0.36 -0.38
CA LEU A 275 5.19 0.85 -1.08
C LEU A 275 5.09 2.09 -0.18
N ILE A 276 3.94 2.29 0.49
CA ILE A 276 3.73 3.44 1.37
C ILE A 276 4.73 3.42 2.53
N SER A 277 4.90 2.26 3.17
CA SER A 277 5.88 2.11 4.25
C SER A 277 7.29 2.47 3.78
N PHE A 278 7.70 1.99 2.61
CA PHE A 278 9.00 2.31 2.05
C PHE A 278 9.14 3.79 1.70
N ILE A 279 8.18 4.37 0.98
CA ILE A 279 8.22 5.77 0.58
C ILE A 279 8.37 6.71 1.79
N LEU A 280 7.65 6.42 2.89
CA LEU A 280 7.62 7.29 4.06
C LEU A 280 8.77 7.06 5.03
N PHE A 281 9.17 5.82 5.24
CA PHE A 281 10.13 5.45 6.31
C PHE A 281 11.45 4.90 5.77
N ASN A 282 11.51 4.53 4.48
CA ASN A 282 12.63 3.76 3.95
C ASN A 282 12.83 2.48 4.79
N LYS A 283 14.05 2.23 5.27
CA LYS A 283 14.42 1.08 6.13
C LYS A 283 15.05 1.50 7.45
N TYR A 284 15.05 2.80 7.76
CA TYR A 284 15.73 3.31 8.95
C TYR A 284 14.79 3.38 10.15
N THR A 285 15.24 2.85 11.27
CA THR A 285 14.66 3.18 12.57
C THR A 285 15.04 4.61 12.98
N CYS A 286 14.35 5.18 13.97
CA CYS A 286 14.73 6.50 14.51
C CYS A 286 16.19 6.54 14.97
N GLY A 287 16.68 5.48 15.62
CA GLY A 287 18.08 5.43 16.09
C GLY A 287 19.09 5.41 14.94
N GLN A 288 18.82 4.68 13.86
CA GLN A 288 19.68 4.67 12.68
C GLN A 288 19.69 6.01 11.97
N LEU A 289 18.51 6.66 11.87
CA LEU A 289 18.38 8.00 11.32
C LEU A 289 19.19 9.02 12.12
N GLN A 290 19.05 9.04 13.44
CA GLN A 290 19.80 9.93 14.35
C GLN A 290 21.30 9.73 14.20
N ALA A 291 21.77 8.49 14.21
CA ALA A 291 23.18 8.17 14.00
C ALA A 291 23.70 8.66 12.63
N SER A 292 22.89 8.59 11.59
CA SER A 292 23.25 9.10 10.26
C SER A 292 23.35 10.64 10.25
N ILE A 293 22.43 11.34 10.91
CA ILE A 293 22.47 12.80 11.04
C ILE A 293 23.73 13.23 11.83
N ASP A 294 24.01 12.57 12.94
CA ASP A 294 25.21 12.85 13.77
C ASP A 294 26.52 12.63 13.02
N ALA A 295 26.53 11.68 12.11
CA ALA A 295 27.68 11.42 11.23
C ALA A 295 27.78 12.41 10.04
N GLY A 296 26.87 13.37 9.92
CA GLY A 296 26.82 14.32 8.79
C GLY A 296 26.39 13.68 7.46
N GLY A 297 25.65 12.57 7.52
CA GLY A 297 25.16 11.88 6.32
C GLY A 297 24.12 12.71 5.56
N ASN A 298 24.24 12.74 4.24
CA ASN A 298 23.20 13.34 3.38
C ASN A 298 22.03 12.35 3.23
N LEU A 299 20.81 12.77 3.57
CA LEU A 299 19.60 11.97 3.57
C LEU A 299 18.62 12.37 2.47
N LEU A 300 19.06 13.13 1.47
CA LEU A 300 18.22 13.64 0.38
C LEU A 300 17.47 12.53 -0.36
N ASP A 301 18.08 11.38 -0.55
CA ASP A 301 17.49 10.20 -1.20
C ASP A 301 16.37 9.53 -0.37
N ARG A 302 16.15 9.95 0.89
CA ARG A 302 15.15 9.41 1.81
C ARG A 302 13.85 10.23 1.86
N PHE A 303 13.85 11.43 1.32
CA PHE A 303 12.62 12.20 1.19
C PHE A 303 11.67 11.51 0.22
N TYR A 304 10.36 11.49 0.53
CA TYR A 304 9.36 10.67 -0.15
C TYR A 304 9.40 10.80 -1.68
N TYR A 305 9.64 11.98 -2.21
CA TYR A 305 9.68 12.24 -3.65
C TYR A 305 10.91 11.61 -4.34
N ASN A 306 12.04 11.47 -3.66
CA ASN A 306 13.20 10.73 -4.15
C ASN A 306 13.08 9.25 -3.84
N ASN A 307 12.59 8.91 -2.64
CA ASN A 307 12.50 7.55 -2.18
C ASN A 307 11.52 6.71 -3.01
N ALA A 308 10.46 7.34 -3.55
CA ALA A 308 9.54 6.69 -4.49
C ALA A 308 10.23 6.10 -5.72
N PHE A 309 11.34 6.68 -6.15
CA PHE A 309 12.10 6.27 -7.33
C PHE A 309 13.51 5.74 -7.00
N ASN A 310 13.69 5.19 -5.79
CA ASN A 310 14.99 4.74 -5.31
C ASN A 310 15.53 3.56 -6.13
N ARG A 311 16.57 3.81 -6.93
CA ARG A 311 17.18 2.82 -7.85
C ARG A 311 17.98 1.73 -7.14
N GLN A 312 18.25 1.86 -5.86
CA GLN A 312 18.99 0.87 -5.07
C GLN A 312 18.04 -0.13 -4.39
N GLU A 313 16.74 0.10 -4.45
CA GLU A 313 15.74 -0.75 -3.82
C GLU A 313 15.36 -1.92 -4.74
N GLN A 314 15.13 -3.08 -4.15
CA GLN A 314 14.71 -4.30 -4.85
C GLN A 314 13.23 -4.65 -4.63
N ASP A 315 12.47 -3.79 -3.93
CA ASP A 315 11.03 -3.99 -3.79
C ASP A 315 10.34 -3.94 -5.15
N ARG A 316 9.38 -4.86 -5.34
CA ARG A 316 8.67 -5.00 -6.62
C ARG A 316 8.02 -3.69 -7.08
N MET A 317 7.36 -2.97 -6.17
CA MET A 317 6.64 -1.75 -6.54
C MET A 317 7.58 -0.59 -6.80
N VAL A 318 8.63 -0.43 -5.98
CA VAL A 318 9.65 0.61 -6.18
C VAL A 318 10.37 0.40 -7.50
N ASN A 319 10.74 -0.84 -7.85
CA ASN A 319 11.34 -1.16 -9.15
C ASN A 319 10.45 -0.81 -10.34
N ILE A 320 9.15 -0.96 -10.19
CA ILE A 320 8.20 -0.60 -11.24
C ILE A 320 8.05 0.94 -11.31
N LEU A 321 8.07 1.65 -10.18
CA LEU A 321 8.01 3.11 -10.13
C LEU A 321 9.21 3.76 -10.83
N GLN A 322 10.38 3.15 -10.75
CA GLN A 322 11.58 3.64 -11.44
C GLN A 322 11.39 3.79 -12.96
N GLU A 323 10.53 2.96 -13.57
CA GLU A 323 10.25 3.01 -15.00
C GLU A 323 9.39 4.23 -15.43
N VAL A 324 8.82 4.92 -14.48
CA VAL A 324 8.01 6.15 -14.66
C VAL A 324 8.60 7.32 -13.88
N ASP A 325 9.89 7.27 -13.57
CA ASP A 325 10.59 8.32 -12.85
C ASP A 325 10.52 9.64 -13.64
N VAL A 326 9.90 10.63 -13.06
CA VAL A 326 9.74 11.96 -13.68
C VAL A 326 11.08 12.67 -13.87
N ALA A 327 12.12 12.28 -13.16
CA ALA A 327 13.47 12.81 -13.35
C ALA A 327 14.06 12.42 -14.71
N ASP A 328 13.68 11.26 -15.24
CA ASP A 328 14.15 10.80 -16.56
C ASP A 328 13.45 11.51 -17.73
N MET A 329 12.39 12.30 -17.46
CA MET A 329 11.72 13.09 -18.49
C MET A 329 12.58 14.30 -18.87
N PRO A 330 12.88 14.51 -20.16
CA PRO A 330 13.61 15.69 -20.60
C PRO A 330 12.73 16.95 -20.46
N LEU A 331 13.18 17.91 -19.67
CA LEU A 331 12.53 19.19 -19.42
C LEU A 331 13.52 20.34 -19.75
N PRO A 332 13.83 20.57 -21.02
CA PRO A 332 14.94 21.44 -21.40
C PRO A 332 14.85 22.87 -20.87
N LYS A 333 13.63 23.41 -20.72
CA LYS A 333 13.44 24.76 -20.16
C LYS A 333 13.78 24.80 -18.67
N LEU A 334 13.25 23.86 -17.89
CA LEU A 334 13.52 23.76 -16.46
C LEU A 334 14.99 23.41 -16.21
N GLU A 335 15.50 22.43 -16.93
CA GLU A 335 16.90 21.97 -16.81
C GLU A 335 17.88 23.09 -17.14
N ASN A 336 17.69 23.81 -18.23
CA ASN A 336 18.52 24.95 -18.58
C ASN A 336 18.42 26.06 -17.53
N HIS A 337 17.20 26.34 -17.05
CA HIS A 337 17.01 27.35 -16.02
C HIS A 337 17.75 26.98 -14.73
N LEU A 338 17.58 25.77 -14.22
CA LEU A 338 18.25 25.29 -13.01
C LEU A 338 19.76 25.15 -13.19
N TYR A 339 20.20 24.75 -14.39
CA TYR A 339 21.62 24.55 -14.69
C TYR A 339 22.38 25.88 -14.72
N PHE A 340 21.77 26.95 -15.22
CA PHE A 340 22.39 28.29 -15.34
C PHE A 340 22.05 29.21 -14.20
N LEU A 341 21.15 28.82 -13.31
CA LEU A 341 20.75 29.64 -12.18
C LEU A 341 21.96 29.87 -11.25
N ASN A 342 22.23 31.13 -10.94
CA ASN A 342 23.21 31.47 -9.91
C ASN A 342 22.63 31.14 -8.53
N PRO A 343 23.24 30.24 -7.74
CA PRO A 343 22.73 29.83 -6.43
C PRO A 343 22.63 30.98 -5.40
N LYS A 344 23.34 32.07 -5.63
CA LYS A 344 23.36 33.25 -4.73
C LYS A 344 22.49 34.41 -5.24
N SER A 345 21.66 34.18 -6.27
CA SER A 345 20.81 35.26 -6.82
C SER A 345 19.44 35.28 -6.16
N GLU A 346 18.83 36.50 -6.13
CA GLU A 346 17.42 36.68 -5.71
C GLU A 346 16.47 35.84 -6.57
N LEU A 347 16.85 35.51 -7.83
CA LEU A 347 16.08 34.67 -8.73
C LEU A 347 16.07 33.21 -8.29
N ALA A 348 17.09 32.73 -7.59
CA ALA A 348 17.11 31.41 -6.98
C ALA A 348 16.08 31.32 -5.86
N ASP A 349 16.01 32.34 -5.02
CA ASP A 349 15.02 32.43 -3.95
C ASP A 349 13.61 32.48 -4.54
N GLU A 350 13.38 33.26 -5.59
CA GLU A 350 12.09 33.33 -6.30
C GLU A 350 11.67 31.99 -6.90
N LEU A 351 12.60 31.24 -7.49
CA LEU A 351 12.33 29.92 -8.04
C LEU A 351 11.95 28.92 -6.93
N LEU A 352 12.71 28.93 -5.86
CA LEU A 352 12.45 28.12 -4.69
C LEU A 352 11.07 28.47 -4.10
N GLU A 353 10.72 29.75 -4.08
CA GLU A 353 9.43 30.25 -3.61
C GLU A 353 8.26 29.80 -4.49
N LYS A 354 8.34 30.04 -5.79
CA LYS A 354 7.29 29.68 -6.76
C LYS A 354 7.10 28.16 -6.89
N GLY A 355 8.16 27.41 -6.73
CA GLY A 355 8.12 25.93 -6.74
C GLY A 355 7.66 25.31 -5.41
N ASN A 356 7.24 26.10 -4.42
CA ASN A 356 7.00 25.66 -3.04
C ASN A 356 8.20 24.92 -2.44
N LEU A 357 9.40 25.26 -2.86
CA LEU A 357 10.63 24.60 -2.43
C LEU A 357 11.23 25.23 -1.16
N ILE A 358 10.58 26.28 -0.61
CA ILE A 358 11.08 27.04 0.54
C ILE A 358 10.73 26.37 1.86
N ALA A 359 11.65 26.63 2.81
CA ALA A 359 11.49 26.35 4.24
C ALA A 359 11.18 24.88 4.57
N SER A 360 11.82 23.96 3.87
CA SER A 360 11.67 22.53 4.19
C SER A 360 13.03 21.92 4.62
N PRO A 361 13.01 20.92 5.51
CA PRO A 361 14.24 20.29 6.02
C PRO A 361 15.14 19.68 4.94
N ASP A 362 14.58 19.32 3.80
CA ASP A 362 15.27 18.78 2.65
C ASP A 362 16.16 19.79 1.93
N LEU A 363 15.88 21.09 2.04
CA LEU A 363 16.70 22.14 1.43
C LEU A 363 18.13 22.12 1.95
N SER A 364 18.34 21.88 3.26
CA SER A 364 19.69 21.78 3.80
C SER A 364 20.52 20.66 3.13
N TYR A 365 19.87 19.59 2.70
CA TYR A 365 20.53 18.52 1.97
C TYR A 365 20.68 18.83 0.47
N LEU A 366 19.72 19.56 -0.12
CA LEU A 366 19.82 20.05 -1.50
C LEU A 366 20.89 21.15 -1.64
N GLU A 367 21.03 22.01 -0.64
CA GLU A 367 22.04 23.08 -0.65
C GLU A 367 23.46 22.55 -0.86
N GLU A 368 23.80 21.39 -0.34
CA GLU A 368 25.11 20.77 -0.56
C GLU A 368 25.41 20.62 -2.06
N TYR A 369 24.45 20.19 -2.84
CA TYR A 369 24.59 20.03 -4.28
C TYR A 369 24.46 21.36 -5.02
N PHE A 370 23.59 22.26 -4.56
CA PHE A 370 23.34 23.54 -5.20
C PHE A 370 24.46 24.55 -4.98
N LEU A 371 25.00 24.64 -3.75
CA LEU A 371 26.09 25.55 -3.42
C LEU A 371 27.44 25.14 -4.04
N ASN A 372 27.60 23.87 -4.34
CA ASN A 372 28.77 23.38 -5.07
C ASN A 372 28.71 23.68 -6.57
N LYS A 373 27.61 24.29 -7.05
CA LYS A 373 27.47 24.70 -8.43
C LYS A 373 28.32 25.93 -8.72
N PRO A 374 29.19 25.92 -9.75
CA PRO A 374 30.02 27.06 -10.10
C PRO A 374 29.20 28.22 -10.66
N GLU A 375 29.67 29.45 -10.41
CA GLU A 375 29.09 30.65 -10.97
C GLU A 375 29.50 30.80 -12.47
N GLY A 376 28.51 30.82 -13.36
CA GLY A 376 28.74 31.08 -14.81
C GLY A 376 28.81 29.87 -15.70
N THR A 377 28.80 30.13 -17.01
CA THR A 377 28.68 29.08 -18.02
C THR A 377 30.02 28.43 -18.39
N SER A 378 31.15 29.09 -18.05
CA SER A 378 32.51 28.60 -18.35
C SER A 378 32.97 27.50 -17.42
N ASP A 379 32.40 27.44 -16.20
CA ASP A 379 32.92 26.60 -15.12
C ASP A 379 32.09 25.31 -14.92
N ARG A 380 31.29 24.95 -15.95
CA ARG A 380 30.46 23.74 -15.93
C ARG A 380 31.25 22.45 -15.69
N HIS A 381 32.49 22.40 -16.10
CA HIS A 381 33.34 21.21 -15.94
C HIS A 381 33.77 20.97 -14.48
N GLU A 382 33.64 21.99 -13.61
CA GLU A 382 33.98 21.87 -12.21
C GLU A 382 32.80 21.33 -11.38
N TRP A 383 31.55 21.58 -11.81
CA TRP A 383 30.39 20.98 -11.17
C TRP A 383 30.26 19.54 -11.63
N LYS A 384 30.64 18.63 -10.74
CA LYS A 384 30.64 17.20 -11.02
C LYS A 384 29.28 16.79 -11.61
N GLU A 385 29.29 16.09 -12.73
CA GLU A 385 28.09 15.60 -13.41
C GLU A 385 27.11 14.94 -12.43
N GLU A 386 27.65 14.12 -11.51
CA GLU A 386 26.89 13.43 -10.46
C GLU A 386 26.12 14.42 -9.56
N CYS A 387 26.74 15.54 -9.13
CA CYS A 387 26.05 16.54 -8.29
C CYS A 387 24.92 17.22 -9.06
N ALA A 388 25.16 17.55 -10.34
CA ALA A 388 24.13 18.14 -11.20
C ALA A 388 22.95 17.19 -11.42
N GLU A 389 23.22 15.92 -11.70
CA GLU A 389 22.18 14.91 -11.90
C GLU A 389 21.33 14.70 -10.63
N ILE A 390 21.95 14.57 -9.46
CA ILE A 390 21.23 14.41 -8.18
C ILE A 390 20.36 15.62 -7.90
N PHE A 391 20.92 16.85 -8.08
CA PHE A 391 20.19 18.09 -7.85
C PHE A 391 18.99 18.20 -8.81
N LEU A 392 19.20 18.06 -10.12
CA LEU A 392 18.16 18.18 -11.13
C LEU A 392 17.06 17.12 -10.94
N ALA A 393 17.45 15.87 -10.69
CA ALA A 393 16.49 14.79 -10.44
C ALA A 393 15.62 15.08 -9.20
N SER A 394 16.24 15.52 -8.10
CA SER A 394 15.53 15.83 -6.86
C SER A 394 14.56 16.99 -7.02
N ILE A 395 14.97 18.06 -7.70
CA ILE A 395 14.10 19.22 -7.98
C ILE A 395 12.95 18.84 -8.89
N LYS A 396 13.18 18.10 -9.98
CA LYS A 396 12.11 17.63 -10.88
C LYS A 396 11.05 16.80 -10.12
N ARG A 397 11.49 15.84 -9.30
CA ARG A 397 10.61 15.00 -8.49
C ARG A 397 9.84 15.83 -7.48
N LYS A 398 10.52 16.74 -6.77
CA LYS A 398 9.88 17.62 -5.79
C LYS A 398 8.83 18.51 -6.43
N ILE A 399 9.13 19.17 -7.54
CA ILE A 399 8.19 19.99 -8.31
C ILE A 399 6.99 19.17 -8.77
N PHE A 400 7.21 17.95 -9.23
CA PHE A 400 6.14 17.06 -9.66
C PHE A 400 5.17 16.77 -8.51
N PHE A 401 5.69 16.43 -7.34
CA PHE A 401 4.84 16.06 -6.20
C PHE A 401 4.24 17.23 -5.46
N GLU A 402 4.92 18.38 -5.37
CA GLU A 402 4.55 19.49 -4.51
C GLU A 402 4.17 20.75 -5.27
N GLY A 403 4.50 20.84 -6.56
CA GLY A 403 4.18 21.99 -7.40
C GLY A 403 2.69 22.13 -7.64
N ASN A 404 2.21 23.37 -7.77
CA ASN A 404 0.84 23.62 -8.18
C ASN A 404 0.65 23.36 -9.69
N ASP A 405 -0.59 23.05 -10.11
CA ASP A 405 -0.90 22.69 -11.50
C ASP A 405 -0.45 23.76 -12.51
N LYS A 406 -0.61 25.04 -12.19
CA LYS A 406 -0.18 26.13 -13.07
C LYS A 406 1.32 26.11 -13.31
N TYR A 407 2.11 25.90 -12.27
CA TYR A 407 3.56 25.80 -12.39
C TYR A 407 3.97 24.55 -13.19
N LEU A 408 3.28 23.43 -12.96
CA LEU A 408 3.49 22.20 -13.71
C LEU A 408 3.12 22.37 -15.18
N GLU A 409 2.00 23.02 -15.49
CA GLU A 409 1.62 23.32 -16.88
C GLU A 409 2.64 24.23 -17.60
N GLU A 410 3.23 25.15 -16.90
CA GLU A 410 4.26 26.04 -17.43
C GLU A 410 5.59 25.32 -17.68
N GLN A 411 5.97 24.38 -16.82
CA GLN A 411 7.26 23.68 -16.86
C GLN A 411 7.17 22.35 -17.62
N PHE A 412 6.15 21.55 -17.32
CA PHE A 412 5.82 20.33 -18.01
C PHE A 412 4.74 20.69 -19.02
N SER A 413 5.09 20.98 -20.26
CA SER A 413 4.05 21.25 -21.26
C SER A 413 3.01 20.11 -21.25
N VAL A 414 1.73 20.46 -21.43
CA VAL A 414 0.59 19.52 -21.41
C VAL A 414 0.84 18.26 -22.27
N ASN A 415 1.66 18.39 -23.31
CA ASN A 415 2.07 17.29 -24.18
C ASN A 415 2.94 16.23 -23.46
N HIS A 416 3.63 16.57 -22.38
CA HIS A 416 4.45 15.61 -21.63
C HIS A 416 3.64 14.89 -20.54
N LEU A 417 2.66 15.54 -19.93
CA LEU A 417 1.73 14.90 -19.00
C LEU A 417 0.77 13.94 -19.73
N SER A 418 0.48 14.17 -21.02
CA SER A 418 -0.35 13.28 -21.85
C SER A 418 0.35 11.96 -22.22
N PHE A 419 1.65 11.81 -21.97
CA PHE A 419 2.37 10.53 -22.07
C PHE A 419 2.36 9.71 -20.78
N MET A 420 1.85 10.23 -19.67
CA MET A 420 1.38 9.37 -18.61
C MET A 420 0.02 8.83 -19.04
N PRO A 421 -0.11 7.51 -19.26
CA PRO A 421 -1.33 6.92 -19.77
C PRO A 421 -2.49 7.09 -18.81
#